data_d65bd389f20a6cefc2c2515512ad2ad5
#
_entry.id   d65bd389f20a6cefc2c2515512ad2ad5
#
_cell.length_a   1.000
_cell.length_b   1.000
_cell.length_c   1.000
_cell.angle_alpha   90.00
_cell.angle_beta   90.00
_cell.angle_gamma   90.00
#
_symmetry.space_group_name_H-M   'P 1'
#
loop_
_entity.id
_entity.type
_entity.pdbx_description
1 polymer ?
#
loop_
_entity_poly.entity_id
_entity_poly.type
_entity_poly.pdbx_seq_one_letter_code
_entity_poly.pdbx_strand_id
1 'polypeptide(L)'
;MTPIIRADHLRHVYSAGTPFEKVAIDDIDLAIPAGQFVGIIGHTGSGKSTFIQHLNGLLAPTSGTVLFDGEDIHRSKAATRDVRFQVGLVFQYPEHQLFEETVYQDIAFGPKNAKLSTEEVDERVREAARFAGVDESLFERSPLELSGGQK
;
A
#
# COMPACT_ATOMS: atom_id res chain seq x y z
N MET A 1 19.21 -10.53 11.44
CA MET A 1 17.96 -10.85 10.71
C MET A 1 17.89 -9.91 9.51
N THR A 2 17.62 -10.43 8.34
CA THR A 2 17.45 -9.60 7.14
C THR A 2 16.16 -8.80 7.29
N PRO A 3 16.16 -7.47 7.08
CA PRO A 3 14.93 -6.67 7.13
C PRO A 3 14.01 -7.05 5.98
N ILE A 4 12.69 -7.08 6.24
CA ILE A 4 11.70 -7.34 5.19
C ILE A 4 11.56 -6.14 4.24
N ILE A 5 11.66 -4.93 4.80
CA ILE A 5 11.71 -3.68 4.02
C ILE A 5 12.95 -2.90 4.44
N ARG A 6 13.64 -2.33 3.46
CA ARG A 6 14.79 -1.47 3.69
C ARG A 6 14.76 -0.29 2.71
N ALA A 7 14.98 0.90 3.23
CA ALA A 7 15.24 2.10 2.44
C ALA A 7 16.71 2.47 2.61
N ASP A 8 17.41 2.71 1.51
CA ASP A 8 18.84 3.11 1.49
C ASP A 8 18.96 4.45 0.78
N HIS A 9 19.43 5.48 1.49
CA HIS A 9 19.64 6.84 0.99
C HIS A 9 18.43 7.37 0.23
N LEU A 10 17.20 7.02 0.70
CA LEU A 10 15.95 7.32 0.01
C LEU A 10 15.70 8.81 -0.07
N ARG A 11 15.56 9.34 -1.28
CA ARG A 11 15.24 10.72 -1.55
C ARG A 11 14.09 10.85 -2.53
N HIS A 12 13.18 11.79 -2.27
CA HIS A 12 12.10 12.14 -3.19
C HIS A 12 11.89 13.63 -3.30
N VAL A 13 11.89 14.11 -4.54
CA VAL A 13 11.69 15.52 -4.90
C VAL A 13 10.48 15.63 -5.82
N TYR A 14 9.44 16.33 -5.37
CA TYR A 14 8.30 16.67 -6.23
C TYR A 14 8.67 17.79 -7.18
N SER A 15 8.19 17.71 -8.42
CA SER A 15 8.35 18.75 -9.46
C SER A 15 9.81 19.16 -9.67
N ALA A 16 10.74 18.19 -9.62
CA ALA A 16 12.17 18.44 -9.78
C ALA A 16 12.47 19.24 -11.06
N GLY A 17 13.37 20.23 -10.95
CA GLY A 17 13.77 21.10 -12.06
C GLY A 17 12.76 22.17 -12.43
N THR A 18 11.71 22.39 -11.63
CA THR A 18 10.70 23.44 -11.85
C THR A 18 10.74 24.49 -10.72
N PRO A 19 10.13 25.68 -10.89
CA PRO A 19 9.98 26.65 -9.80
C PRO A 19 9.18 26.13 -8.58
N PHE A 20 8.48 25.02 -8.72
CA PHE A 20 7.67 24.37 -7.68
C PHE A 20 8.36 23.15 -7.04
N GLU A 21 9.67 23.05 -7.24
CA GLU A 21 10.45 21.96 -6.68
C GLU A 21 10.34 21.91 -5.15
N LYS A 22 10.05 20.72 -4.63
CA LYS A 22 9.94 20.49 -3.18
C LYS A 22 10.56 19.16 -2.79
N VAL A 23 11.60 19.21 -1.96
CA VAL A 23 12.17 18.03 -1.33
C VAL A 23 11.19 17.54 -0.26
N ALA A 24 10.66 16.33 -0.42
CA ALA A 24 9.71 15.71 0.51
C ALA A 24 10.39 14.68 1.43
N ILE A 25 11.39 13.98 0.91
CA ILE A 25 12.24 13.02 1.63
C ILE A 25 13.68 13.32 1.23
N ASP A 26 14.58 13.32 2.20
CA ASP A 26 16.00 13.57 1.97
C ASP A 26 16.84 12.61 2.82
N ASP A 27 17.58 11.75 2.14
CA ASP A 27 18.59 10.83 2.70
C ASP A 27 18.05 9.96 3.87
N ILE A 28 16.98 9.23 3.64
CA ILE A 28 16.41 8.34 4.66
C ILE A 28 17.00 6.93 4.54
N ASP A 29 17.62 6.48 5.63
CA ASP A 29 18.04 5.11 5.85
C ASP A 29 17.15 4.46 6.93
N LEU A 30 16.45 3.39 6.58
CA LEU A 30 15.58 2.66 7.49
C LEU A 30 15.53 1.18 7.15
N ALA A 31 15.55 0.34 8.18
CA ALA A 31 15.36 -1.09 8.05
C ALA A 31 14.22 -1.55 8.95
N ILE A 32 13.24 -2.25 8.38
CA ILE A 32 12.08 -2.81 9.09
C ILE A 32 12.20 -4.34 9.08
N PRO A 33 12.53 -4.95 10.23
CA PRO A 33 12.51 -6.41 10.37
C PRO A 33 11.10 -6.99 10.24
N ALA A 34 11.01 -8.24 9.80
CA ALA A 34 9.75 -8.96 9.75
C ALA A 34 9.10 -9.08 11.15
N GLY A 35 7.77 -9.01 11.21
CA GLY A 35 6.99 -9.16 12.43
C GLY A 35 7.02 -7.96 13.38
N GLN A 36 7.59 -6.83 12.98
CA GLN A 36 7.61 -5.61 13.78
C GLN A 36 6.43 -4.68 13.46
N PHE A 37 5.94 -4.02 14.50
CA PHE A 37 5.05 -2.87 14.39
C PHE A 37 5.89 -1.59 14.54
N VAL A 38 5.91 -0.75 13.51
CA VAL A 38 6.73 0.47 13.44
C VAL A 38 5.84 1.70 13.40
N GLY A 39 6.03 2.63 14.34
CA GLY A 39 5.35 3.92 14.35
C GLY A 39 6.19 5.02 13.70
N ILE A 40 5.59 5.77 12.73
CA ILE A 40 6.22 6.94 12.10
C ILE A 40 5.55 8.20 12.64
N ILE A 41 6.30 9.04 13.35
CA ILE A 41 5.81 10.25 14.01
C ILE A 41 6.41 11.48 13.34
N GLY A 42 5.62 12.55 13.23
CA GLY A 42 6.07 13.83 12.69
C GLY A 42 4.88 14.75 12.38
N HIS A 43 5.16 16.06 12.23
CA HIS A 43 4.14 17.05 11.89
C HIS A 43 3.57 16.85 10.47
N THR A 44 2.45 17.51 10.16
CA THR A 44 1.89 17.51 8.80
C THR A 44 2.90 18.10 7.81
N GLY A 45 3.08 17.43 6.66
CA GLY A 45 4.04 17.84 5.64
C GLY A 45 5.49 17.38 5.88
N SER A 46 5.77 16.56 6.91
CA SER A 46 7.10 16.01 7.17
C SER A 46 7.51 14.81 6.30
N GLY A 47 6.74 14.50 5.24
CA GLY A 47 7.08 13.43 4.29
C GLY A 47 6.60 12.03 4.65
N LYS A 48 5.88 11.81 5.78
CA LYS A 48 5.41 10.48 6.21
C LYS A 48 4.64 9.72 5.13
N SER A 49 3.62 10.36 4.56
CA SER A 49 2.81 9.73 3.51
C SER A 49 3.62 9.46 2.24
N THR A 50 4.52 10.37 1.88
CA THR A 50 5.45 10.18 0.76
C THR A 50 6.35 8.96 1.02
N PHE A 51 6.93 8.85 2.21
CA PHE A 51 7.76 7.72 2.60
C PHE A 51 7.00 6.39 2.50
N ILE A 52 5.81 6.29 3.09
CA ILE A 52 4.98 5.07 3.07
C ILE A 52 4.65 4.64 1.63
N GLN A 53 4.36 5.60 0.74
CA GLN A 53 4.06 5.33 -0.67
C GLN A 53 5.26 4.80 -1.48
N HIS A 54 6.49 5.01 -1.00
CA HIS A 54 7.67 4.39 -1.58
C HIS A 54 7.78 2.91 -1.20
N LEU A 55 7.33 2.52 0.01
CA LEU A 55 7.51 1.16 0.51
C LEU A 55 6.72 0.10 -0.28
N ASN A 56 5.63 0.50 -0.96
CA ASN A 56 4.85 -0.38 -1.84
C ASN A 56 5.04 -0.07 -3.35
N GLY A 57 6.00 0.79 -3.69
CA GLY A 57 6.28 1.16 -5.08
C GLY A 57 5.19 2.02 -5.74
N LEU A 58 4.33 2.70 -4.97
CA LEU A 58 3.38 3.66 -5.52
C LEU A 58 4.10 4.91 -6.04
N LEU A 59 5.14 5.35 -5.34
CA LEU A 59 6.08 6.37 -5.78
C LEU A 59 7.44 5.75 -6.08
N ALA A 60 8.09 6.24 -7.14
CA ALA A 60 9.48 5.93 -7.42
C ALA A 60 10.40 6.99 -6.78
N PRO A 61 11.54 6.61 -6.20
CA PRO A 61 12.47 7.55 -5.61
C PRO A 61 13.15 8.42 -6.68
N THR A 62 13.52 9.65 -6.31
CA THR A 62 14.40 10.50 -7.12
C THR A 62 15.82 9.97 -7.09
N SER A 63 16.28 9.48 -5.91
CA SER A 63 17.52 8.74 -5.73
C SER A 63 17.40 7.84 -4.50
N GLY A 64 18.37 6.93 -4.33
CA GLY A 64 18.32 5.87 -3.32
C GLY A 64 17.48 4.69 -3.78
N THR A 65 17.30 3.70 -2.91
CA THR A 65 16.60 2.45 -3.22
C THR A 65 15.65 2.04 -2.11
N VAL A 66 14.60 1.30 -2.48
CA VAL A 66 13.74 0.57 -1.54
C VAL A 66 13.84 -0.91 -1.87
N LEU A 67 14.19 -1.70 -0.87
CA LEU A 67 14.31 -3.15 -0.98
C LEU A 67 13.16 -3.82 -0.24
N PHE A 68 12.56 -4.82 -0.87
CA PHE A 68 11.64 -5.76 -0.25
C PHE A 68 12.26 -7.15 -0.31
N ASP A 69 12.39 -7.80 0.83
CA ASP A 69 13.06 -9.10 0.99
C ASP A 69 14.46 -9.15 0.32
N GLY A 70 15.20 -8.03 0.44
CA GLY A 70 16.55 -7.86 -0.09
C GLY A 70 16.64 -7.48 -1.58
N GLU A 71 15.53 -7.41 -2.30
CA GLU A 71 15.49 -7.08 -3.72
C GLU A 71 14.93 -5.67 -3.99
N ASP A 72 15.59 -4.91 -4.86
CA ASP A 72 15.11 -3.58 -5.26
C ASP A 72 13.73 -3.70 -5.96
N ILE A 73 12.72 -3.04 -5.36
CA ILE A 73 11.35 -3.04 -5.86
C ILE A 73 11.19 -2.30 -7.19
N HIS A 74 12.15 -1.47 -7.56
CA HIS A 74 12.16 -0.72 -8.83
C HIS A 74 13.09 -1.30 -9.89
N ARG A 75 13.72 -2.48 -9.65
CA ARG A 75 14.59 -3.15 -10.63
C ARG A 75 13.90 -3.45 -11.97
N SER A 76 12.57 -3.57 -11.98
CA SER A 76 11.74 -3.72 -13.17
C SER A 76 10.28 -3.34 -12.89
N LYS A 77 9.51 -3.05 -13.97
CA LYS A 77 8.05 -2.82 -13.85
C LYS A 77 7.31 -4.03 -13.28
N ALA A 78 7.77 -5.24 -13.55
CA ALA A 78 7.20 -6.46 -12.98
C ALA A 78 7.44 -6.49 -11.46
N ALA A 79 8.67 -6.28 -11.00
CA ALA A 79 9.00 -6.23 -9.57
C ALA A 79 8.16 -5.18 -8.81
N THR A 80 8.02 -3.98 -9.37
CA THR A 80 7.16 -2.93 -8.78
C THR A 80 5.69 -3.36 -8.72
N ARG A 81 5.20 -4.10 -9.71
CA ARG A 81 3.84 -4.64 -9.69
C ARG A 81 3.70 -5.73 -8.63
N ASP A 82 4.65 -6.65 -8.56
CA ASP A 82 4.59 -7.81 -7.67
C ASP A 82 4.65 -7.39 -6.20
N VAL A 83 5.45 -6.37 -5.86
CA VAL A 83 5.50 -5.86 -4.48
C VAL A 83 4.16 -5.29 -4.00
N ARG A 84 3.33 -4.73 -4.89
CA ARG A 84 2.00 -4.19 -4.54
C ARG A 84 1.01 -5.27 -4.08
N PHE A 85 1.23 -6.53 -4.46
CA PHE A 85 0.44 -7.66 -3.96
C PHE A 85 0.96 -8.20 -2.62
N GLN A 86 2.14 -7.78 -2.18
CA GLN A 86 2.77 -8.23 -0.95
C GLN A 86 2.79 -7.15 0.14
N VAL A 87 2.83 -5.87 -0.27
CA VAL A 87 2.84 -4.71 0.63
C VAL A 87 1.56 -3.90 0.44
N GLY A 88 0.57 -4.16 1.27
CA GLY A 88 -0.70 -3.40 1.28
C GLY A 88 -0.50 -1.98 1.80
N LEU A 89 -1.27 -1.04 1.25
CA LEU A 89 -1.29 0.36 1.69
C LEU A 89 -2.72 0.78 1.99
N VAL A 90 -2.96 1.24 3.22
CA VAL A 90 -4.22 1.88 3.61
C VAL A 90 -3.99 3.39 3.67
N PHE A 91 -4.81 4.16 2.93
CA PHE A 91 -4.72 5.61 2.91
C PHE A 91 -5.47 6.24 4.10
N GLN A 92 -5.25 7.53 4.32
CA GLN A 92 -5.83 8.28 5.44
C GLN A 92 -7.37 8.31 5.42
N TYR A 93 -7.98 8.27 4.24
CA TYR A 93 -9.43 8.23 4.01
C TYR A 93 -9.76 7.02 3.14
N PRO A 94 -9.74 5.80 3.72
CA PRO A 94 -9.93 4.56 2.95
C PRO A 94 -11.32 4.49 2.28
N GLU A 95 -12.33 5.16 2.84
CA GLU A 95 -13.68 5.25 2.28
C GLU A 95 -13.75 5.90 0.89
N HIS A 96 -12.75 6.72 0.52
CA HIS A 96 -12.65 7.30 -0.82
C HIS A 96 -12.16 6.32 -1.88
N GLN A 97 -11.76 5.12 -1.48
CA GLN A 97 -11.31 4.06 -2.37
C GLN A 97 -12.39 3.05 -2.73
N LEU A 98 -13.55 3.15 -2.08
CA LEU A 98 -14.70 2.28 -2.33
C LEU A 98 -15.42 2.76 -3.58
N PHE A 99 -15.53 1.92 -4.61
CA PHE A 99 -16.08 2.31 -5.91
C PHE A 99 -16.95 1.23 -6.57
N GLU A 100 -16.92 0.00 -6.07
CA GLU A 100 -17.71 -1.09 -6.60
C GLU A 100 -19.16 -1.06 -6.08
N GLU A 101 -20.05 -1.79 -6.75
CA GLU A 101 -21.46 -1.82 -6.40
C GLU A 101 -21.73 -2.53 -5.09
N THR A 102 -20.94 -3.57 -4.76
CA THR A 102 -21.09 -4.36 -3.54
C THR A 102 -19.78 -4.50 -2.78
N VAL A 103 -19.87 -4.71 -1.46
CA VAL A 103 -18.72 -4.98 -0.58
C VAL A 103 -17.90 -6.17 -1.10
N TYR A 104 -18.58 -7.24 -1.53
CA TYR A 104 -17.89 -8.39 -2.10
C TYR A 104 -17.05 -8.03 -3.33
N GLN A 105 -17.61 -7.26 -4.25
CA GLN A 105 -16.90 -6.86 -5.49
C GLN A 105 -15.72 -5.97 -5.18
N ASP A 106 -15.85 -5.07 -4.22
CA ASP A 106 -14.79 -4.15 -3.81
C ASP A 106 -13.60 -4.91 -3.19
N ILE A 107 -13.86 -5.88 -2.30
CA ILE A 107 -12.82 -6.77 -1.77
C ILE A 107 -12.22 -7.65 -2.88
N ALA A 108 -13.05 -8.16 -3.81
CA ALA A 108 -12.64 -9.02 -4.91
C ALA A 108 -11.78 -8.31 -5.97
N PHE A 109 -11.75 -6.97 -5.99
CA PHE A 109 -11.03 -6.19 -6.99
C PHE A 109 -9.53 -6.53 -7.03
N GLY A 110 -8.88 -6.61 -5.87
CA GLY A 110 -7.47 -6.99 -5.75
C GLY A 110 -7.17 -8.39 -6.33
N PRO A 111 -7.81 -9.45 -5.82
CA PRO A 111 -7.66 -10.82 -6.32
C PRO A 111 -7.95 -10.97 -7.82
N LYS A 112 -8.99 -10.32 -8.35
CA LYS A 112 -9.29 -10.30 -9.79
C LYS A 112 -8.16 -9.68 -10.61
N ASN A 113 -7.57 -8.59 -10.14
CA ASN A 113 -6.41 -7.96 -10.79
C ASN A 113 -5.14 -8.81 -10.73
N ALA A 114 -5.03 -9.69 -9.74
CA ALA A 114 -4.00 -10.71 -9.67
C ALA A 114 -4.24 -11.89 -10.65
N LYS A 115 -5.38 -11.88 -11.37
CA LYS A 115 -5.78 -12.92 -12.35
C LYS A 115 -5.97 -14.30 -11.71
N LEU A 116 -6.42 -14.36 -10.47
CA LEU A 116 -6.78 -15.58 -9.78
C LEU A 116 -8.06 -16.19 -10.39
N SER A 117 -8.25 -17.50 -10.23
CA SER A 117 -9.51 -18.18 -10.59
C SER A 117 -10.67 -17.68 -9.74
N THR A 118 -11.90 -17.96 -10.18
CA THR A 118 -13.11 -17.54 -9.44
C THR A 118 -13.14 -18.13 -8.03
N GLU A 119 -12.72 -19.37 -7.88
CA GLU A 119 -12.65 -20.08 -6.60
C GLU A 119 -11.59 -19.45 -5.68
N GLU A 120 -10.41 -19.15 -6.20
CA GLU A 120 -9.35 -18.46 -5.45
C GLU A 120 -9.76 -17.04 -5.05
N VAL A 121 -10.49 -16.32 -5.92
CA VAL A 121 -11.03 -14.98 -5.60
C VAL A 121 -11.98 -15.07 -4.42
N ASP A 122 -12.96 -16.02 -4.44
CA ASP A 122 -13.92 -16.19 -3.34
C ASP A 122 -13.22 -16.54 -2.02
N GLU A 123 -12.25 -17.45 -2.07
CA GLU A 123 -11.44 -17.80 -0.89
C GLU A 123 -10.72 -16.58 -0.30
N ARG A 124 -10.06 -15.79 -1.14
CA ARG A 124 -9.35 -14.57 -0.71
C ARG A 124 -10.29 -13.50 -0.15
N VAL A 125 -11.46 -13.33 -0.76
CA VAL A 125 -12.47 -12.38 -0.26
C VAL A 125 -12.92 -12.79 1.14
N ARG A 126 -13.25 -14.06 1.37
CA ARG A 126 -13.68 -14.55 2.69
C ARG A 126 -12.57 -14.52 3.73
N GLU A 127 -11.34 -14.81 3.33
CA GLU A 127 -10.17 -14.70 4.19
C GLU A 127 -9.95 -13.24 4.64
N ALA A 128 -9.96 -12.30 3.71
CA ALA A 128 -9.79 -10.87 3.98
C ALA A 128 -10.92 -10.33 4.86
N ALA A 129 -12.18 -10.69 4.56
CA ALA A 129 -13.34 -10.30 5.35
C ALA A 129 -13.24 -10.79 6.80
N ARG A 130 -12.87 -12.07 7.01
CA ARG A 130 -12.66 -12.63 8.36
C ARG A 130 -11.53 -11.91 9.10
N PHE A 131 -10.43 -11.62 8.42
CA PHE A 131 -9.30 -10.90 9.00
C PHE A 131 -9.67 -9.48 9.43
N ALA A 132 -10.45 -8.78 8.60
CA ALA A 132 -10.91 -7.40 8.87
C ALA A 132 -12.14 -7.32 9.78
N GLY A 133 -12.78 -8.45 10.11
CA GLY A 133 -14.02 -8.49 10.90
C GLY A 133 -15.26 -8.02 10.13
N VAL A 134 -15.26 -8.15 8.79
CA VAL A 134 -16.41 -7.86 7.93
C VAL A 134 -17.34 -9.07 7.90
N ASP A 135 -18.59 -8.87 8.32
CA ASP A 135 -19.61 -9.92 8.29
C ASP A 135 -20.06 -10.21 6.86
N GLU A 136 -20.18 -11.51 6.49
CA GLU A 136 -20.57 -11.93 5.14
C GLU A 136 -21.99 -11.46 4.76
N SER A 137 -22.86 -11.16 5.73
CA SER A 137 -24.18 -10.57 5.47
C SER A 137 -24.11 -9.18 4.83
N LEU A 138 -22.94 -8.54 4.87
CA LEU A 138 -22.72 -7.25 4.23
C LEU A 138 -22.26 -7.37 2.78
N PHE A 139 -21.91 -8.56 2.29
CA PHE A 139 -21.28 -8.76 0.98
C PHE A 139 -22.11 -8.21 -0.19
N GLU A 140 -23.43 -8.36 -0.14
CA GLU A 140 -24.33 -7.88 -1.19
C GLU A 140 -24.77 -6.41 -1.02
N ARG A 141 -24.34 -5.76 0.07
CA ARG A 141 -24.66 -4.35 0.31
C ARG A 141 -23.72 -3.42 -0.43
N SER A 142 -24.23 -2.23 -0.77
CA SER A 142 -23.37 -1.17 -1.28
C SER A 142 -22.40 -0.69 -0.21
N PRO A 143 -21.10 -0.54 -0.52
CA PRO A 143 -20.14 0.07 0.41
C PRO A 143 -20.55 1.46 0.90
N LEU A 144 -21.33 2.20 0.10
CA LEU A 144 -21.81 3.53 0.45
C LEU A 144 -22.85 3.52 1.58
N GLU A 145 -23.57 2.42 1.75
CA GLU A 145 -24.58 2.24 2.81
C GLU A 145 -24.00 1.83 4.16
N LEU A 146 -22.71 1.51 4.20
CA LEU A 146 -22.02 1.10 5.43
C LEU A 146 -21.76 2.29 6.34
N SER A 147 -21.80 2.06 7.66
CA SER A 147 -21.34 3.04 8.63
C SER A 147 -19.81 3.27 8.52
N GLY A 148 -19.33 4.38 9.06
CA GLY A 148 -17.89 4.69 9.03
C GLY A 148 -17.00 3.62 9.69
N GLY A 149 -17.52 2.91 10.70
CA GLY A 149 -16.79 1.80 11.34
C GLY A 149 -16.89 0.47 10.61
N GLN A 150 -17.80 0.35 9.63
CA GLN A 150 -17.93 -0.83 8.77
C GLN A 150 -17.16 -0.70 7.45
N LYS A 151 -16.77 0.53 7.08
CA LYS A 151 -15.92 0.86 5.93
C LYS A 151 -14.46 0.68 6.27
#